data_c9038f0ec0f4d89e600d27f1ea568d1f
#
_entry.id   c9038f0ec0f4d89e600d27f1ea568d1f
#
_cell.length_a   1.000
_cell.length_b   1.000
_cell.length_c   1.000
_cell.angle_alpha   90.00
_cell.angle_beta   90.00
_cell.angle_gamma   90.00
#
_symmetry.space_group_name_H-M   'P 1'
#
loop_
_entity.id
_entity.type
_entity.pdbx_description
1 polymer ?
#
loop_
_entity_poly.entity_id
_entity_poly.type
_entity_poly.pdbx_seq_one_letter_code
_entity_poly.pdbx_strand_id
1 'polypeptide(L)'
;LVGDAAHLFTPTGGLGMNTGIDDAVNLAWKLAGDVRGWAGPNLLETYEVDRRPVGARNLAFARGFAESIGTFEVDPCVDDDTSKGEAERARLREHLSDHSRREMIIPGIALGVRYEDSVLVWPDGSQKVPDDADAYVPAARPGHRAPHVWLEDGDALCDRFADGFTLLRMDASVDVAPLFVAAGVVELPVALLDLDEAIVQARYEAALALIFPDGHVAWRGDVLPVDCVALIDRVRGA
;
A
#
# COMPACT_ATOMS: atom_id res chain seq x y z
N LEU A 1 -18.19 7.49 1.97
CA LEU A 1 -17.44 8.56 2.64
C LEU A 1 -15.96 8.39 2.37
N VAL A 2 -15.20 9.49 2.22
CA VAL A 2 -13.78 9.50 1.88
C VAL A 2 -13.07 10.57 2.73
N GLY A 3 -11.82 10.30 3.15
CA GLY A 3 -11.00 11.25 3.87
C GLY A 3 -11.65 11.76 5.16
N ASP A 4 -11.61 13.06 5.41
CA ASP A 4 -12.12 13.67 6.63
C ASP A 4 -13.62 13.42 6.89
N ALA A 5 -14.39 13.09 5.86
CA ALA A 5 -15.79 12.68 6.04
C ALA A 5 -15.94 11.27 6.63
N ALA A 6 -14.89 10.45 6.54
CA ALA A 6 -14.87 9.07 7.05
C ALA A 6 -14.06 8.95 8.36
N HIS A 7 -12.98 9.73 8.50
CA HIS A 7 -12.06 9.67 9.64
C HIS A 7 -11.37 11.02 9.87
N LEU A 8 -11.17 11.38 11.14
CA LEU A 8 -10.48 12.61 11.54
C LEU A 8 -9.13 12.26 12.19
N PHE A 9 -8.11 12.95 11.75
CA PHE A 9 -6.75 12.82 12.26
C PHE A 9 -6.33 14.03 13.08
N THR A 10 -5.43 13.81 14.05
CA THR A 10 -4.60 14.91 14.57
C THR A 10 -3.66 15.38 13.44
N PRO A 11 -3.28 16.66 13.38
CA PRO A 11 -2.43 17.17 12.30
C PRO A 11 -1.00 16.64 12.34
N THR A 12 -0.58 16.05 13.46
CA THR A 12 0.75 15.46 13.67
C THR A 12 1.01 14.30 12.72
N GLY A 13 2.22 14.29 12.13
CA GLY A 13 2.65 13.25 11.19
C GLY A 13 2.10 13.40 9.75
N GLY A 14 1.22 14.39 9.49
CA GLY A 14 0.71 14.66 8.13
C GLY A 14 -0.12 13.52 7.51
N LEU A 15 -0.69 12.62 8.32
CA LEU A 15 -1.33 11.39 7.83
C LEU A 15 -2.75 11.59 7.30
N GLY A 16 -3.50 12.62 7.75
CA GLY A 16 -4.90 12.78 7.41
C GLY A 16 -5.13 12.95 5.92
N MET A 17 -4.53 13.96 5.30
CA MET A 17 -4.65 14.21 3.87
C MET A 17 -4.15 13.03 3.03
N ASN A 18 -3.00 12.46 3.38
CA ASN A 18 -2.42 11.35 2.62
C ASN A 18 -3.30 10.10 2.67
N THR A 19 -3.87 9.75 3.85
CA THR A 19 -4.84 8.65 3.97
C THR A 19 -6.10 8.92 3.14
N GLY A 20 -6.59 10.18 3.13
CA GLY A 20 -7.74 10.58 2.32
C GLY A 20 -7.48 10.51 0.81
N ILE A 21 -6.27 10.82 0.36
CA ILE A 21 -5.86 10.65 -1.06
C ILE A 21 -5.86 9.17 -1.43
N ASP A 22 -5.26 8.30 -0.59
CA ASP A 22 -5.28 6.85 -0.83
C ASP A 22 -6.70 6.28 -0.86
N ASP A 23 -7.60 6.76 0.04
CA ASP A 23 -9.01 6.38 0.01
C ASP A 23 -9.66 6.76 -1.33
N ALA A 24 -9.40 7.99 -1.79
CA ALA A 24 -9.94 8.48 -3.05
C ALA A 24 -9.43 7.67 -4.24
N VAL A 25 -8.16 7.32 -4.27
CA VAL A 25 -7.56 6.48 -5.33
C VAL A 25 -8.20 5.09 -5.33
N ASN A 26 -8.32 4.44 -4.16
CA ASN A 26 -8.93 3.10 -4.07
C ASN A 26 -10.41 3.13 -4.48
N LEU A 27 -11.18 4.14 -4.07
CA LEU A 27 -12.60 4.26 -4.44
C LEU A 27 -12.78 4.63 -5.91
N ALA A 28 -11.93 5.49 -6.46
CA ALA A 28 -12.09 6.02 -7.81
C ALA A 28 -12.05 4.93 -8.89
N TRP A 29 -11.09 3.99 -8.82
CA TRP A 29 -11.03 2.91 -9.80
C TRP A 29 -12.20 1.93 -9.67
N LYS A 30 -12.70 1.69 -8.43
CA LYS A 30 -13.88 0.85 -8.19
C LYS A 30 -15.15 1.48 -8.76
N LEU A 31 -15.34 2.79 -8.55
CA LEU A 31 -16.43 3.55 -9.17
C LEU A 31 -16.30 3.57 -10.69
N ALA A 32 -15.10 3.73 -11.23
CA ALA A 32 -14.86 3.68 -12.66
C ALA A 32 -15.25 2.31 -13.24
N GLY A 33 -14.98 1.23 -12.51
CA GLY A 33 -15.40 -0.12 -12.88
C GLY A 33 -16.91 -0.28 -12.96
N ASP A 34 -17.62 0.21 -11.95
CA ASP A 34 -19.07 0.19 -11.89
C ASP A 34 -19.69 0.98 -13.05
N VAL A 35 -19.24 2.23 -13.25
CA VAL A 35 -19.73 3.10 -14.33
C VAL A 35 -19.43 2.53 -15.73
N ARG A 36 -18.27 1.88 -15.90
CA ARG A 36 -17.87 1.26 -17.18
C ARG A 36 -18.44 -0.13 -17.40
N GLY A 37 -19.06 -0.73 -16.38
CA GLY A 37 -19.79 -2.00 -16.48
C GLY A 37 -18.94 -3.27 -16.36
N TRP A 38 -17.64 -3.18 -16.05
CA TRP A 38 -16.81 -4.36 -15.84
C TRP A 38 -16.74 -4.80 -14.37
N ALA A 39 -17.18 -3.97 -13.41
CA ALA A 39 -17.21 -4.33 -12.01
C ALA A 39 -18.15 -5.53 -11.74
N GLY A 40 -17.74 -6.41 -10.84
CA GLY A 40 -18.66 -7.39 -10.24
C GLY A 40 -19.51 -6.73 -9.15
N PRO A 41 -20.58 -7.41 -8.72
CA PRO A 41 -21.57 -6.84 -7.80
C PRO A 41 -21.00 -6.46 -6.43
N ASN A 42 -19.88 -7.05 -6.03
CA ASN A 42 -19.29 -6.83 -4.71
C ASN A 42 -18.13 -5.83 -4.73
N LEU A 43 -17.69 -5.32 -5.90
CA LEU A 43 -16.47 -4.51 -6.00
C LEU A 43 -16.51 -3.27 -5.10
N LEU A 44 -17.61 -2.52 -5.10
CA LEU A 44 -17.72 -1.28 -4.30
C LEU A 44 -17.75 -1.55 -2.80
N GLU A 45 -18.31 -2.68 -2.36
CA GLU A 45 -18.36 -3.05 -0.94
C GLU A 45 -16.95 -3.30 -0.37
N THR A 46 -16.02 -3.73 -1.22
CA THR A 46 -14.63 -3.96 -0.80
C THR A 46 -13.89 -2.69 -0.41
N TYR A 47 -14.39 -1.50 -0.77
CA TYR A 47 -13.78 -0.24 -0.36
C TYR A 47 -13.67 -0.11 1.16
N GLU A 48 -14.73 -0.41 1.89
CA GLU A 48 -14.69 -0.35 3.36
C GLU A 48 -13.74 -1.41 3.93
N VAL A 49 -13.78 -2.62 3.38
CA VAL A 49 -12.92 -3.74 3.82
C VAL A 49 -11.44 -3.42 3.63
N ASP A 50 -11.09 -2.79 2.51
CA ASP A 50 -9.71 -2.44 2.19
C ASP A 50 -9.22 -1.22 2.98
N ARG A 51 -10.04 -0.16 3.09
CA ARG A 51 -9.57 1.15 3.56
C ARG A 51 -9.77 1.41 5.04
N ARG A 52 -10.83 0.86 5.65
CA ARG A 52 -11.09 1.07 7.07
C ARG A 52 -9.96 0.56 7.99
N PRO A 53 -9.37 -0.64 7.77
CA PRO A 53 -8.23 -1.09 8.56
C PRO A 53 -7.01 -0.16 8.41
N VAL A 54 -6.74 0.34 7.20
CA VAL A 54 -5.64 1.28 6.94
C VAL A 54 -5.89 2.61 7.66
N GLY A 55 -7.09 3.17 7.56
CA GLY A 55 -7.47 4.38 8.29
C GLY A 55 -7.33 4.22 9.81
N ALA A 56 -7.81 3.11 10.37
CA ALA A 56 -7.68 2.80 11.79
C ALA A 56 -6.21 2.68 12.24
N ARG A 57 -5.38 1.98 11.44
CA ARG A 57 -3.93 1.84 11.67
C ARG A 57 -3.23 3.20 11.70
N ASN A 58 -3.44 4.01 10.68
CA ASN A 58 -2.82 5.33 10.56
C ASN A 58 -3.31 6.28 11.66
N LEU A 59 -4.61 6.22 12.02
CA LEU A 59 -5.18 7.00 13.12
C LEU A 59 -4.57 6.62 14.47
N ALA A 60 -4.40 5.33 14.75
CA ALA A 60 -3.77 4.85 15.99
C ALA A 60 -2.32 5.34 16.09
N PHE A 61 -1.58 5.34 14.98
CA PHE A 61 -0.23 5.88 14.93
C PHE A 61 -0.20 7.39 15.19
N ALA A 62 -1.03 8.17 14.48
CA ALA A 62 -1.11 9.62 14.64
C ALA A 62 -1.49 10.02 16.08
N ARG A 63 -2.42 9.27 16.69
CA ARG A 63 -2.83 9.49 18.08
C ARG A 63 -1.68 9.22 19.06
N GLY A 64 -1.02 8.07 18.96
CA GLY A 64 0.13 7.74 19.83
C GLY A 64 1.26 8.74 19.68
N PHE A 65 1.44 9.28 18.48
CA PHE A 65 2.41 10.33 18.21
C PHE A 65 2.04 11.66 18.89
N ALA A 66 0.79 12.10 18.80
CA ALA A 66 0.31 13.29 19.51
C ALA A 66 0.40 13.15 21.05
N GLU A 67 0.07 11.95 21.57
CA GLU A 67 0.16 11.63 22.99
C GLU A 67 1.61 11.69 23.48
N SER A 68 2.60 11.32 22.68
CA SER A 68 4.02 11.31 23.09
C SER A 68 4.56 12.70 23.42
N ILE A 69 4.05 13.76 22.80
CA ILE A 69 4.37 15.15 23.18
C ILE A 69 3.42 15.65 24.27
N GLY A 70 2.12 15.40 24.13
CA GLY A 70 1.11 15.95 25.02
C GLY A 70 1.20 15.45 26.47
N THR A 71 1.79 14.27 26.69
CA THR A 71 1.93 13.66 28.00
C THR A 71 3.37 13.67 28.55
N PHE A 72 4.32 14.22 27.80
CA PHE A 72 5.71 14.29 28.24
C PHE A 72 5.88 15.37 29.30
N GLU A 73 6.16 14.95 30.55
CA GLU A 73 6.38 15.85 31.67
C GLU A 73 7.80 16.43 31.64
N VAL A 74 7.90 17.76 31.75
CA VAL A 74 9.17 18.48 31.86
C VAL A 74 9.33 18.98 33.28
N ASP A 75 10.47 18.58 33.94
CA ASP A 75 10.78 19.09 35.27
C ASP A 75 11.08 20.61 35.19
N PRO A 76 10.49 21.45 36.07
CA PRO A 76 10.74 22.89 36.06
C PRO A 76 12.21 23.28 36.15
N CYS A 77 13.09 22.40 36.63
CA CYS A 77 14.52 22.67 36.67
C CYS A 77 15.18 22.76 35.28
N VAL A 78 14.44 22.52 34.18
CA VAL A 78 14.96 22.64 32.82
C VAL A 78 15.59 24.00 32.54
N ASP A 79 15.10 25.06 33.18
CA ASP A 79 15.60 26.42 33.05
C ASP A 79 16.75 26.75 33.99
N ASP A 80 17.07 25.86 34.92
CA ASP A 80 18.13 26.07 35.93
C ASP A 80 19.52 25.83 35.30
N ASP A 81 20.46 26.70 35.63
CA ASP A 81 21.89 26.53 35.28
C ASP A 81 22.61 25.64 36.34
N THR A 82 22.12 24.40 36.45
CA THR A 82 22.61 23.39 37.39
C THR A 82 22.82 22.06 36.68
N SER A 83 23.54 21.14 37.33
CA SER A 83 23.70 19.78 36.81
C SER A 83 22.35 19.02 36.64
N LYS A 84 21.35 19.32 37.53
CA LYS A 84 19.99 18.77 37.39
C LYS A 84 19.30 19.34 36.17
N GLY A 85 19.37 20.64 35.93
CA GLY A 85 18.82 21.28 34.74
C GLY A 85 19.48 20.77 33.45
N GLU A 86 20.80 20.58 33.44
CA GLU A 86 21.50 19.98 32.26
C GLU A 86 21.03 18.56 31.98
N ALA A 87 20.86 17.72 33.00
CA ALA A 87 20.33 16.37 32.81
C ALA A 87 18.90 16.38 32.25
N GLU A 88 18.04 17.29 32.72
CA GLU A 88 16.67 17.44 32.20
C GLU A 88 16.67 17.92 30.75
N ARG A 89 17.49 18.89 30.38
CA ARG A 89 17.67 19.33 29.00
C ARG A 89 18.17 18.19 28.09
N ALA A 90 19.04 17.34 28.60
CA ALA A 90 19.52 16.16 27.86
C ALA A 90 18.38 15.16 27.61
N ARG A 91 17.57 14.85 28.64
CA ARG A 91 16.40 13.96 28.55
C ARG A 91 15.36 14.51 27.55
N LEU A 92 15.04 15.80 27.62
CA LEU A 92 14.12 16.47 26.72
C LEU A 92 14.65 16.46 25.27
N ARG A 93 15.94 16.72 25.06
CA ARG A 93 16.56 16.68 23.74
C ARG A 93 16.46 15.29 23.11
N GLU A 94 16.72 14.23 23.85
CA GLU A 94 16.61 12.85 23.39
C GLU A 94 15.17 12.55 22.96
N HIS A 95 14.18 12.86 23.82
CA HIS A 95 12.76 12.65 23.52
C HIS A 95 12.31 13.41 22.27
N LEU A 96 12.61 14.72 22.18
CA LEU A 96 12.21 15.54 21.02
C LEU A 96 12.92 15.13 19.73
N SER A 97 14.16 14.66 19.84
CA SER A 97 14.90 14.17 18.66
C SER A 97 14.28 12.88 18.10
N ASP A 98 13.91 11.94 18.97
CA ASP A 98 13.23 10.71 18.55
C ASP A 98 11.83 11.02 17.99
N HIS A 99 11.09 11.89 18.66
CA HIS A 99 9.78 12.33 18.19
C HIS A 99 9.87 12.95 16.80
N SER A 100 10.76 13.93 16.58
CA SER A 100 10.91 14.59 15.28
C SER A 100 11.37 13.62 14.17
N ARG A 101 12.25 12.67 14.53
CA ARG A 101 12.65 11.62 13.58
C ARG A 101 11.44 10.80 13.13
N ARG A 102 10.63 10.33 14.06
CA ARG A 102 9.45 9.50 13.77
C ARG A 102 8.32 10.27 13.10
N GLU A 103 8.30 11.60 13.22
CA GLU A 103 7.34 12.43 12.47
C GLU A 103 7.65 12.45 10.97
N MET A 104 8.94 12.42 10.62
CA MET A 104 9.40 12.58 9.23
C MET A 104 9.79 11.26 8.57
N ILE A 105 10.17 10.24 9.35
CA ILE A 105 10.70 8.98 8.86
C ILE A 105 9.86 7.82 9.38
N ILE A 106 8.78 7.54 8.67
CA ILE A 106 7.80 6.47 8.97
C ILE A 106 7.55 5.60 7.73
N PRO A 107 8.59 4.97 7.16
CA PRO A 107 8.48 4.28 5.89
C PRO A 107 7.46 3.13 5.92
N GLY A 108 7.29 2.45 7.05
CA GLY A 108 6.30 1.40 7.18
C GLY A 108 4.85 1.91 7.15
N ILE A 109 4.58 3.11 7.70
CA ILE A 109 3.27 3.75 7.57
C ILE A 109 3.06 4.23 6.13
N ALA A 110 4.04 4.94 5.56
CA ALA A 110 3.92 5.58 4.25
C ALA A 110 3.86 4.59 3.08
N LEU A 111 4.62 3.49 3.15
CA LEU A 111 4.78 2.53 2.05
C LEU A 111 4.21 1.14 2.34
N GLY A 112 3.90 0.85 3.60
CA GLY A 112 3.49 -0.48 4.05
C GLY A 112 1.98 -0.72 4.05
N VAL A 113 1.20 0.08 3.33
CA VAL A 113 -0.25 -0.15 3.15
C VAL A 113 -0.49 -1.50 2.49
N ARG A 114 -1.47 -2.26 3.02
CA ARG A 114 -1.78 -3.60 2.54
C ARG A 114 -3.25 -3.94 2.71
N TYR A 115 -3.78 -4.75 1.81
CA TYR A 115 -5.16 -5.24 1.75
C TYR A 115 -5.19 -6.77 1.95
N GLU A 116 -4.53 -7.27 2.99
CA GLU A 116 -4.34 -8.72 3.21
C GLU A 116 -5.65 -9.50 3.39
N ASP A 117 -6.69 -8.84 3.88
CA ASP A 117 -8.01 -9.45 4.13
C ASP A 117 -9.02 -9.14 3.01
N SER A 118 -8.59 -8.48 1.94
CA SER A 118 -9.44 -8.19 0.78
C SER A 118 -9.84 -9.46 0.05
N VAL A 119 -11.13 -9.61 -0.22
CA VAL A 119 -11.64 -10.72 -1.02
C VAL A 119 -11.20 -10.65 -2.48
N LEU A 120 -10.77 -9.47 -2.95
CA LEU A 120 -10.25 -9.26 -4.30
C LEU A 120 -8.85 -9.85 -4.49
N VAL A 121 -8.11 -10.01 -3.41
CA VAL A 121 -6.73 -10.52 -3.42
C VAL A 121 -6.71 -12.03 -3.54
N TRP A 122 -5.90 -12.55 -4.46
CA TRP A 122 -5.66 -14.00 -4.58
C TRP A 122 -4.36 -14.36 -3.86
N PRO A 123 -4.44 -15.00 -2.68
CA PRO A 123 -3.26 -15.27 -1.86
C PRO A 123 -2.35 -16.34 -2.52
N ASP A 124 -1.04 -16.15 -2.40
CA ASP A 124 -0.02 -17.07 -2.91
C ASP A 124 0.54 -18.03 -1.85
N GLY A 125 0.03 -17.97 -0.62
CA GLY A 125 0.51 -18.78 0.50
C GLY A 125 1.82 -18.29 1.14
N SER A 126 2.39 -17.18 0.66
CA SER A 126 3.60 -16.59 1.25
C SER A 126 3.39 -16.12 2.69
N GLN A 127 4.48 -16.07 3.48
CA GLN A 127 4.40 -15.62 4.87
C GLN A 127 4.07 -14.14 4.98
N LYS A 128 3.31 -13.79 6.03
CA LYS A 128 3.00 -12.40 6.34
C LYS A 128 4.27 -11.64 6.73
N VAL A 129 4.42 -10.45 6.17
CA VAL A 129 5.48 -9.50 6.57
C VAL A 129 5.01 -8.77 7.82
N PRO A 130 5.86 -8.58 8.86
CA PRO A 130 5.51 -7.77 10.02
C PRO A 130 5.06 -6.35 9.64
N ASP A 131 4.09 -5.81 10.35
CA ASP A 131 3.68 -4.42 10.24
C ASP A 131 4.45 -3.58 11.24
N ASP A 132 5.42 -2.81 10.75
CA ASP A 132 6.30 -1.96 11.54
C ASP A 132 6.24 -0.54 11.00
N ALA A 133 5.94 0.44 11.84
CA ALA A 133 5.85 1.84 11.44
C ALA A 133 7.21 2.41 10.99
N ASP A 134 8.28 1.97 11.63
CA ASP A 134 9.64 2.50 11.44
C ASP A 134 10.40 1.76 10.31
N ALA A 135 9.87 0.62 9.82
CA ALA A 135 10.53 -0.19 8.80
C ALA A 135 9.57 -0.58 7.67
N TYR A 136 10.00 -0.37 6.43
CA TYR A 136 9.32 -0.87 5.24
C TYR A 136 10.10 -2.03 4.63
N VAL A 137 9.44 -3.17 4.54
CA VAL A 137 9.96 -4.35 3.83
C VAL A 137 9.21 -4.45 2.50
N PRO A 138 9.85 -4.10 1.37
CA PRO A 138 9.22 -4.21 0.06
C PRO A 138 8.99 -5.69 -0.28
N ALA A 139 7.73 -6.06 -0.50
CA ALA A 139 7.32 -7.42 -0.84
C ALA A 139 6.21 -7.39 -1.89
N ALA A 140 6.37 -8.16 -2.95
CA ALA A 140 5.33 -8.32 -3.98
C ALA A 140 4.27 -9.37 -3.59
N ARG A 141 4.04 -9.53 -2.29
CA ARG A 141 3.00 -10.40 -1.78
C ARG A 141 1.62 -9.87 -2.17
N PRO A 142 0.67 -10.72 -2.62
CA PRO A 142 -0.68 -10.28 -2.89
C PRO A 142 -1.31 -9.50 -1.70
N GLY A 143 -1.95 -8.39 -2.01
CA GLY A 143 -2.48 -7.41 -1.05
C GLY A 143 -1.50 -6.31 -0.64
N HIS A 144 -0.21 -6.45 -0.89
CA HIS A 144 0.78 -5.41 -0.60
C HIS A 144 0.89 -4.41 -1.75
N ARG A 145 1.34 -3.20 -1.44
CA ARG A 145 1.75 -2.26 -2.47
C ARG A 145 2.83 -2.89 -3.34
N ALA A 146 2.71 -2.80 -4.66
CA ALA A 146 3.70 -3.27 -5.61
C ALA A 146 5.06 -2.61 -5.31
N PRO A 147 6.11 -3.40 -5.05
CA PRO A 147 7.40 -2.86 -4.65
C PRO A 147 8.02 -2.06 -5.79
N HIS A 148 8.54 -0.89 -5.44
CA HIS A 148 9.23 -0.02 -6.38
C HIS A 148 10.59 -0.59 -6.79
N VAL A 149 10.92 -0.40 -8.07
CA VAL A 149 12.22 -0.68 -8.67
C VAL A 149 12.57 0.47 -9.62
N TRP A 150 13.82 0.91 -9.62
CA TRP A 150 14.36 1.73 -10.70
C TRP A 150 14.76 0.82 -11.85
N LEU A 151 14.21 1.07 -13.04
CA LEU A 151 14.48 0.31 -14.25
C LEU A 151 15.84 0.71 -14.85
N GLU A 152 16.39 -0.13 -15.74
CA GLU A 152 17.69 0.10 -16.38
C GLU A 152 17.75 1.40 -17.19
N ASP A 153 16.62 1.85 -17.73
CA ASP A 153 16.50 3.12 -18.44
C ASP A 153 16.35 4.35 -17.53
N GLY A 154 16.28 4.13 -16.21
CA GLY A 154 16.16 5.17 -15.19
C GLY A 154 14.75 5.56 -14.83
N ASP A 155 13.72 4.96 -15.43
CA ASP A 155 12.31 5.18 -15.08
C ASP A 155 11.94 4.43 -13.79
N ALA A 156 10.94 4.92 -13.11
CA ALA A 156 10.33 4.22 -11.99
C ALA A 156 9.34 3.15 -12.48
N LEU A 157 9.44 1.91 -12.00
CA LEU A 157 8.52 0.85 -12.39
C LEU A 157 7.05 1.24 -12.21
N CYS A 158 6.72 1.93 -11.10
CA CYS A 158 5.35 2.36 -10.83
C CYS A 158 4.78 3.33 -11.90
N ASP A 159 5.64 4.10 -12.58
CA ASP A 159 5.23 5.04 -13.63
C ASP A 159 4.88 4.34 -14.96
N ARG A 160 5.22 3.04 -15.06
CA ARG A 160 4.88 2.19 -16.21
C ARG A 160 3.54 1.45 -16.03
N PHE A 161 2.93 1.51 -14.84
CA PHE A 161 1.62 0.89 -14.63
C PHE A 161 0.55 1.64 -15.41
N ALA A 162 -0.39 0.89 -15.97
CA ALA A 162 -1.52 1.44 -16.71
C ALA A 162 -2.57 2.06 -15.77
N ASP A 163 -3.47 2.87 -16.33
CA ASP A 163 -4.64 3.40 -15.58
C ASP A 163 -5.62 2.30 -15.14
N GLY A 164 -5.59 1.14 -15.80
CA GLY A 164 -6.33 -0.08 -15.45
C GLY A 164 -5.45 -1.07 -14.68
N PHE A 165 -5.80 -2.34 -14.78
CA PHE A 165 -4.94 -3.40 -14.26
C PHE A 165 -3.68 -3.52 -15.12
N THR A 166 -2.56 -3.86 -14.48
CA THR A 166 -1.30 -4.14 -15.18
C THR A 166 -0.88 -5.57 -14.90
N LEU A 167 -0.72 -6.37 -15.95
CA LEU A 167 -0.04 -7.66 -15.87
C LEU A 167 1.45 -7.42 -16.13
N LEU A 168 2.27 -7.52 -15.09
CA LEU A 168 3.72 -7.60 -15.24
C LEU A 168 4.07 -9.01 -15.71
N ARG A 169 4.81 -9.12 -16.83
CA ARG A 169 5.41 -10.37 -17.28
C ARG A 169 6.94 -10.22 -17.27
N MET A 170 7.57 -10.92 -16.35
CA MET A 170 9.03 -10.92 -16.12
C MET A 170 9.73 -12.13 -16.75
N ASP A 171 8.96 -13.05 -17.32
CA ASP A 171 9.43 -14.17 -18.15
C ASP A 171 8.59 -14.21 -19.44
N ALA A 172 9.18 -13.79 -20.55
CA ALA A 172 8.51 -13.72 -21.85
C ALA A 172 8.10 -15.10 -22.39
N SER A 173 8.64 -16.21 -21.85
CA SER A 173 8.26 -17.57 -22.24
C SER A 173 6.89 -17.99 -21.72
N VAL A 174 6.35 -17.28 -20.71
CA VAL A 174 5.04 -17.60 -20.15
C VAL A 174 3.93 -17.07 -21.04
N ASP A 175 3.06 -17.97 -21.52
CA ASP A 175 1.87 -17.59 -22.28
C ASP A 175 0.83 -16.94 -21.37
N VAL A 176 0.49 -15.68 -21.69
CA VAL A 176 -0.49 -14.87 -20.95
C VAL A 176 -1.82 -14.69 -21.69
N ALA A 177 -1.95 -15.23 -22.93
CA ALA A 177 -3.17 -15.11 -23.74
C ALA A 177 -4.45 -15.57 -23.03
N PRO A 178 -4.45 -16.67 -22.21
CA PRO A 178 -5.65 -17.10 -21.50
C PRO A 178 -6.22 -16.02 -20.54
N LEU A 179 -5.35 -15.23 -19.89
CA LEU A 179 -5.80 -14.16 -18.99
C LEU A 179 -6.48 -13.03 -19.78
N PHE A 180 -5.92 -12.63 -20.93
CA PHE A 180 -6.48 -11.59 -21.77
C PHE A 180 -7.80 -12.02 -22.43
N VAL A 181 -7.94 -13.30 -22.76
CA VAL A 181 -9.23 -13.85 -23.24
C VAL A 181 -10.29 -13.74 -22.15
N ALA A 182 -9.96 -14.15 -20.91
CA ALA A 182 -10.88 -14.05 -19.77
C ALA A 182 -11.25 -12.58 -19.45
N ALA A 183 -10.27 -11.68 -19.42
CA ALA A 183 -10.48 -10.26 -19.20
C ALA A 183 -11.36 -9.61 -20.29
N GLY A 184 -11.14 -9.99 -21.57
CA GLY A 184 -11.90 -9.48 -22.71
C GLY A 184 -13.38 -9.84 -22.69
N VAL A 185 -13.77 -10.98 -22.09
CA VAL A 185 -15.18 -11.40 -21.97
C VAL A 185 -15.99 -10.40 -21.13
N VAL A 186 -15.35 -9.81 -20.10
CA VAL A 186 -15.98 -8.88 -19.16
C VAL A 186 -15.50 -7.44 -19.33
N GLU A 187 -14.77 -7.17 -20.41
CA GLU A 187 -14.21 -5.84 -20.75
C GLU A 187 -13.33 -5.26 -19.61
N LEU A 188 -12.68 -6.13 -18.78
CA LEU A 188 -11.76 -5.68 -17.76
C LEU A 188 -10.51 -5.07 -18.40
N PRO A 189 -10.15 -3.80 -18.09
CA PRO A 189 -9.00 -3.14 -18.71
C PRO A 189 -7.69 -3.67 -18.11
N VAL A 190 -7.05 -4.63 -18.77
CA VAL A 190 -5.74 -5.18 -18.41
C VAL A 190 -4.72 -4.82 -19.48
N ALA A 191 -3.62 -4.19 -19.09
CA ALA A 191 -2.47 -3.94 -19.94
C ALA A 191 -1.35 -4.94 -19.65
N LEU A 192 -0.62 -5.36 -20.67
CA LEU A 192 0.60 -6.14 -20.53
C LEU A 192 1.80 -5.19 -20.39
N LEU A 193 2.64 -5.42 -19.40
CA LEU A 193 3.94 -4.80 -19.25
C LEU A 193 5.01 -5.88 -19.21
N ASP A 194 5.74 -6.01 -20.30
CA ASP A 194 6.87 -6.94 -20.44
C ASP A 194 8.15 -6.28 -19.90
N LEU A 195 8.79 -6.91 -18.92
CA LEU A 195 10.02 -6.45 -18.30
C LEU A 195 10.96 -7.63 -18.06
N ASP A 196 12.01 -7.73 -18.86
CA ASP A 196 13.06 -8.75 -18.73
C ASP A 196 14.27 -8.13 -17.98
N GLU A 197 14.01 -7.68 -16.75
CA GLU A 197 15.04 -7.11 -15.88
C GLU A 197 15.21 -7.96 -14.62
N ALA A 198 16.43 -8.48 -14.40
CA ALA A 198 16.72 -9.36 -13.26
C ALA A 198 16.39 -8.72 -11.89
N ILE A 199 16.52 -7.38 -11.79
CA ILE A 199 16.19 -6.66 -10.56
C ILE A 199 14.68 -6.67 -10.26
N VAL A 200 13.83 -6.60 -11.30
CA VAL A 200 12.37 -6.69 -11.16
C VAL A 200 11.99 -8.11 -10.77
N GLN A 201 12.51 -9.11 -11.48
CA GLN A 201 12.25 -10.51 -11.18
C GLN A 201 12.67 -10.89 -9.76
N ALA A 202 13.85 -10.46 -9.32
CA ALA A 202 14.32 -10.69 -7.95
C ALA A 202 13.45 -9.99 -6.90
N ARG A 203 12.84 -8.85 -7.22
CA ARG A 203 11.98 -8.10 -6.29
C ARG A 203 10.58 -8.70 -6.19
N TYR A 204 10.04 -9.21 -7.29
CA TYR A 204 8.68 -9.78 -7.34
C TYR A 204 8.66 -11.26 -7.02
N GLU A 205 9.80 -11.97 -7.13
CA GLU A 205 9.96 -13.40 -6.82
C GLU A 205 8.93 -14.28 -7.56
N ALA A 206 8.58 -13.91 -8.80
CA ALA A 206 7.60 -14.58 -9.64
C ALA A 206 7.83 -14.20 -11.11
N ALA A 207 7.35 -15.02 -12.04
CA ALA A 207 7.38 -14.71 -13.48
C ALA A 207 6.27 -13.73 -13.90
N LEU A 208 5.16 -13.68 -13.15
CA LEU A 208 3.99 -12.85 -13.42
C LEU A 208 3.49 -12.16 -12.15
N ALA A 209 2.97 -10.93 -12.28
CA ALA A 209 2.22 -10.27 -11.22
C ALA A 209 1.08 -9.43 -11.82
N LEU A 210 -0.13 -9.56 -11.29
CA LEU A 210 -1.28 -8.73 -11.64
C LEU A 210 -1.39 -7.62 -10.60
N ILE A 211 -1.41 -6.37 -11.08
CA ILE A 211 -1.43 -5.17 -10.24
C ILE A 211 -2.78 -4.49 -10.40
N PHE A 212 -3.41 -4.11 -9.28
CA PHE A 212 -4.61 -3.29 -9.24
C PHE A 212 -4.34 -1.86 -9.75
N PRO A 213 -5.36 -1.11 -10.19
CA PRO A 213 -5.21 0.28 -10.63
C PRO A 213 -4.64 1.23 -9.55
N ASP A 214 -4.76 0.89 -8.28
CA ASP A 214 -4.18 1.64 -7.15
C ASP A 214 -2.76 1.18 -6.76
N GLY A 215 -2.12 0.35 -7.58
CA GLY A 215 -0.74 -0.06 -7.41
C GLY A 215 -0.50 -1.17 -6.37
N HIS A 216 -1.54 -1.88 -5.94
CA HIS A 216 -1.38 -3.06 -5.08
C HIS A 216 -1.34 -4.36 -5.89
N VAL A 217 -0.63 -5.36 -5.40
CA VAL A 217 -0.54 -6.69 -6.04
C VAL A 217 -1.83 -7.46 -5.80
N ALA A 218 -2.56 -7.78 -6.88
CA ALA A 218 -3.76 -8.59 -6.82
C ALA A 218 -3.45 -10.09 -6.72
N TRP A 219 -2.45 -10.51 -7.50
CA TRP A 219 -1.97 -11.89 -7.63
C TRP A 219 -0.54 -11.91 -8.15
N ARG A 220 0.23 -12.96 -7.85
CA ARG A 220 1.50 -13.30 -8.50
C ARG A 220 1.69 -14.81 -8.62
N GLY A 221 2.51 -15.24 -9.58
CA GLY A 221 2.86 -16.65 -9.78
C GLY A 221 3.83 -16.85 -10.96
N ASP A 222 4.40 -18.05 -11.07
CA ASP A 222 5.31 -18.38 -12.18
C ASP A 222 4.56 -18.81 -13.44
N VAL A 223 3.30 -19.22 -13.30
CA VAL A 223 2.39 -19.56 -14.39
C VAL A 223 1.00 -19.04 -14.06
N LEU A 224 0.18 -18.79 -15.09
CA LEU A 224 -1.21 -18.42 -14.88
C LEU A 224 -1.98 -19.52 -14.12
N PRO A 225 -2.97 -19.15 -13.28
CA PRO A 225 -3.89 -20.15 -12.74
C PRO A 225 -4.61 -20.90 -13.87
N VAL A 226 -4.92 -22.16 -13.63
CA VAL A 226 -5.66 -23.00 -14.59
C VAL A 226 -7.02 -22.35 -14.96
N ASP A 227 -7.62 -21.69 -14.00
CA ASP A 227 -8.88 -20.95 -14.18
C ASP A 227 -8.60 -19.43 -14.14
N CYS A 228 -8.28 -18.86 -15.31
CA CYS A 228 -8.11 -17.42 -15.47
C CYS A 228 -9.41 -16.65 -15.28
N VAL A 229 -10.57 -17.26 -15.55
CA VAL A 229 -11.90 -16.63 -15.35
C VAL A 229 -12.10 -16.40 -13.85
N ALA A 230 -11.79 -17.38 -13.00
CA ALA A 230 -11.89 -17.22 -11.55
C ALA A 230 -10.96 -16.12 -11.02
N LEU A 231 -9.75 -15.94 -11.59
CA LEU A 231 -8.87 -14.83 -11.22
C LEU A 231 -9.49 -13.48 -11.61
N ILE A 232 -9.98 -13.36 -12.84
CA ILE A 232 -10.62 -12.13 -13.34
C ILE A 232 -11.89 -11.82 -12.53
N ASP A 233 -12.73 -12.81 -12.26
CA ASP A 233 -13.95 -12.63 -11.47
C ASP A 233 -13.60 -12.16 -10.04
N ARG A 234 -12.58 -12.74 -9.44
CA ARG A 234 -12.13 -12.34 -8.11
C ARG A 234 -11.69 -10.88 -8.05
N VAL A 235 -10.78 -10.46 -8.94
CA VAL A 235 -10.21 -9.10 -8.89
C VAL A 235 -11.19 -7.99 -9.27
N ARG A 236 -12.28 -8.33 -9.96
CA ARG A 236 -13.39 -7.41 -10.27
C ARG A 236 -14.57 -7.49 -9.30
N GLY A 237 -14.52 -8.38 -8.29
CA GLY A 237 -15.55 -8.52 -7.26
C GLY A 237 -16.83 -9.23 -7.72
N ALA A 238 -16.73 -10.23 -8.59
CA ALA A 238 -17.85 -11.04 -9.05
C ALA A 238 -18.04 -12.31 -8.22
#